data_a07d331f71a71e6d61b69c517e2fed4c
#
_entry.id   a07d331f71a71e6d61b69c517e2fed4c
#
_cell.length_a   1.000
_cell.length_b   1.000
_cell.length_c   1.000
_cell.angle_alpha   90.00
_cell.angle_beta   90.00
_cell.angle_gamma   90.00
#
_symmetry.space_group_name_H-M   'P 1'
#
loop_
_entity.id
_entity.type
_entity.pdbx_description
1 polymer ?
#
loop_
_entity_poly.entity_id
_entity_poly.type
_entity_poly.pdbx_seq_one_letter_code
_entity_poly.pdbx_strand_id
1 'polypeptide(L)'
;MNPPYIIEFYARIQQTETMSISNSKQMLRKLHKMERDLNNKEYLDQIYYAIGNIYLTKGDTATAILNYETGLEKSTKSSPEKGILLLTMANLYWDLTDYANAGRCYSQAIGLIDNDHKEYDVVKLRSEVLDELTIYTENIQLQDSLQHLATLPETELDIIIDRLIEQAKAEEEARLKAAEEAEQSTEQGGRLGSSTNSGNNSDWYFYNTNLVENGKKAFSQQWGNRKLEDNWRRSNKTVLAESYNTATEQTGSDSIPADTTGIAADTMSIAISNDPFSKEYYLQNIPYSEEQLQESNRILTDALLNAGIVYKDRLTEYAMAEESFNRIINSYPDATQAPDAYYQLYLMYSLWDRAADADSCKSRMSRLFPDNPLTITICNPDFIENAKYGKHREDSLYAETYRAYLDEDFDLVKKNCNLSAQKYPLGAHRAKFLFLQASMLLQDNDTAGFLSILKDIVSNYPENEISQLAGLIAQGMQDGKLLQTTSFSSIWDIRNTESETIGMPDSLK
;
A
#
# COMPACT_ATOMS: atom_id res chain seq x y z
N MET A 1 4.74 49.92 -27.09
CA MET A 1 3.61 48.99 -26.99
C MET A 1 3.59 48.51 -25.55
N ASN A 2 2.47 48.64 -24.85
CA ASN A 2 2.33 48.01 -23.53
C ASN A 2 2.15 46.50 -23.77
N PRO A 3 2.86 45.64 -23.04
CA PRO A 3 2.68 44.21 -23.17
C PRO A 3 1.23 43.82 -22.83
N PRO A 4 0.70 42.72 -23.38
CA PRO A 4 -0.60 42.19 -22.93
C PRO A 4 -0.59 41.98 -21.42
N TYR A 5 -1.70 42.24 -20.75
CA TYR A 5 -1.82 42.16 -19.29
C TYR A 5 -1.29 40.87 -18.70
N ILE A 6 -1.54 39.73 -19.38
CA ILE A 6 -1.11 38.40 -18.95
C ILE A 6 0.43 38.29 -18.88
N ILE A 7 1.16 38.88 -19.84
CA ILE A 7 2.63 38.87 -19.86
C ILE A 7 3.19 39.69 -18.70
N GLU A 8 2.58 40.86 -18.44
CA GLU A 8 2.95 41.71 -17.29
C GLU A 8 2.68 40.99 -15.98
N PHE A 9 1.55 40.29 -15.88
CA PHE A 9 1.17 39.52 -14.72
C PHE A 9 2.21 38.42 -14.43
N TYR A 10 2.53 37.55 -15.42
CA TYR A 10 3.53 36.49 -15.26
C TYR A 10 4.92 37.06 -14.92
N ALA A 11 5.33 38.11 -15.56
CA ALA A 11 6.61 38.78 -15.24
C ALA A 11 6.67 39.26 -13.79
N ARG A 12 5.56 39.72 -13.23
CA ARG A 12 5.47 40.11 -11.82
C ARG A 12 5.52 38.92 -10.88
N ILE A 13 4.86 37.82 -11.21
CA ILE A 13 4.91 36.60 -10.42
C ILE A 13 6.34 36.03 -10.41
N GLN A 14 6.97 35.85 -11.59
CA GLN A 14 8.35 35.35 -11.67
C GLN A 14 9.38 36.29 -10.99
N GLN A 15 9.13 37.60 -10.96
CA GLN A 15 9.96 38.52 -10.21
C GLN A 15 9.98 38.20 -8.70
N THR A 16 8.92 37.53 -8.15
CA THR A 16 8.89 37.14 -6.74
C THR A 16 9.83 36.00 -6.41
N GLU A 17 10.08 35.08 -7.37
CA GLU A 17 10.96 33.93 -7.20
C GLU A 17 12.43 34.29 -7.13
N THR A 18 12.80 35.44 -7.77
CA THR A 18 14.21 35.88 -7.87
C THR A 18 14.59 36.96 -6.84
N MET A 19 13.68 37.29 -5.93
CA MET A 19 13.86 38.45 -5.04
C MET A 19 14.68 38.16 -3.79
N SER A 20 15.48 39.19 -3.41
CA SER A 20 16.13 39.24 -2.10
C SER A 20 15.13 39.59 -0.98
N ILE A 21 15.40 39.07 0.23
CA ILE A 21 14.59 39.28 1.46
C ILE A 21 14.31 40.79 1.72
N SER A 22 15.24 41.68 1.34
CA SER A 22 15.16 43.11 1.57
C SER A 22 13.94 43.80 0.90
N ASN A 23 13.44 43.30 -0.21
CA ASN A 23 12.35 43.87 -0.99
C ASN A 23 10.97 43.23 -0.72
N SER A 24 10.92 42.21 0.14
CA SER A 24 9.72 41.38 0.39
C SER A 24 8.49 42.19 0.84
N LYS A 25 8.65 43.23 1.68
CA LYS A 25 7.51 44.07 2.12
C LYS A 25 6.85 44.86 0.99
N GLN A 26 7.65 45.35 0.04
CA GLN A 26 7.13 46.10 -1.10
C GLN A 26 6.37 45.15 -2.06
N MET A 27 6.89 43.99 -2.25
CA MET A 27 6.27 43.00 -3.14
C MET A 27 4.98 42.46 -2.54
N LEU A 28 4.92 42.11 -1.27
CA LEU A 28 3.68 41.73 -0.59
C LEU A 28 2.57 42.75 -0.77
N ARG A 29 2.92 44.08 -0.65
CA ARG A 29 1.94 45.15 -0.90
C ARG A 29 1.43 45.16 -2.34
N LYS A 30 2.31 44.86 -3.31
CA LYS A 30 1.91 44.77 -4.73
C LYS A 30 1.02 43.55 -4.98
N LEU A 31 1.37 42.38 -4.43
CA LEU A 31 0.60 41.14 -4.56
C LEU A 31 -0.77 41.28 -3.90
N HIS A 32 -0.87 41.85 -2.69
CA HIS A 32 -2.16 42.12 -2.05
C HIS A 32 -3.00 43.18 -2.80
N LYS A 33 -2.39 44.04 -3.58
CA LYS A 33 -3.13 44.91 -4.48
C LYS A 33 -3.66 44.17 -5.69
N MET A 34 -2.85 43.19 -6.24
CA MET A 34 -3.27 42.36 -7.34
C MET A 34 -4.38 41.36 -6.92
N GLU A 35 -4.36 40.87 -5.70
CA GLU A 35 -5.39 40.01 -5.12
C GLU A 35 -6.79 40.67 -5.13
N ARG A 36 -6.85 41.98 -4.89
CA ARG A 36 -8.10 42.75 -4.84
C ARG A 36 -8.61 43.21 -6.21
N ASP A 37 -7.82 42.98 -7.26
CA ASP A 37 -8.21 43.36 -8.62
C ASP A 37 -9.09 42.28 -9.22
N LEU A 38 -10.31 42.61 -9.59
CA LEU A 38 -11.30 41.69 -10.19
C LEU A 38 -10.79 41.02 -11.48
N ASN A 39 -9.86 41.65 -12.19
CA ASN A 39 -9.26 41.06 -13.40
C ASN A 39 -8.37 39.85 -13.07
N ASN A 40 -7.96 39.68 -11.84
CA ASN A 40 -7.10 38.58 -11.39
C ASN A 40 -7.87 37.43 -10.73
N LYS A 41 -9.19 37.43 -10.76
CA LYS A 41 -10.00 36.39 -10.10
C LYS A 41 -9.64 34.99 -10.54
N GLU A 42 -9.21 34.80 -11.80
CA GLU A 42 -8.80 33.50 -12.35
C GLU A 42 -7.33 33.12 -12.07
N TYR A 43 -6.55 34.02 -11.46
CA TYR A 43 -5.12 33.89 -11.18
C TYR A 43 -4.81 34.00 -9.69
N LEU A 44 -5.80 33.87 -8.83
CA LEU A 44 -5.62 34.00 -7.37
C LEU A 44 -4.68 32.93 -6.82
N ASP A 45 -4.71 31.71 -7.36
CA ASP A 45 -3.81 30.63 -7.03
C ASP A 45 -2.35 31.02 -7.19
N GLN A 46 -2.00 31.66 -8.31
CA GLN A 46 -0.64 32.11 -8.60
C GLN A 46 -0.22 33.29 -7.71
N ILE A 47 -1.14 34.21 -7.38
CA ILE A 47 -0.86 35.33 -6.47
C ILE A 47 -0.57 34.79 -5.06
N TYR A 48 -1.39 33.86 -4.54
CA TYR A 48 -1.16 33.26 -3.24
C TYR A 48 0.07 32.37 -3.22
N TYR A 49 0.38 31.66 -4.32
CA TYR A 49 1.65 30.97 -4.50
C TYR A 49 2.84 31.91 -4.34
N ALA A 50 2.81 33.06 -5.02
CA ALA A 50 3.88 34.07 -4.91
C ALA A 50 4.00 34.67 -3.50
N ILE A 51 2.87 34.88 -2.81
CA ILE A 51 2.86 35.35 -1.41
C ILE A 51 3.48 34.30 -0.51
N GLY A 52 3.09 33.01 -0.67
CA GLY A 52 3.64 31.89 0.07
C GLY A 52 5.15 31.77 -0.09
N ASN A 53 5.67 31.86 -1.34
CA ASN A 53 7.11 31.82 -1.63
C ASN A 53 7.89 32.94 -0.90
N ILE A 54 7.30 34.13 -0.76
CA ILE A 54 7.94 35.21 -0.01
C ILE A 54 8.02 34.90 1.49
N TYR A 55 6.97 34.29 2.07
CA TYR A 55 6.98 33.86 3.47
C TYR A 55 7.95 32.70 3.69
N LEU A 56 8.01 31.74 2.77
CA LEU A 56 8.96 30.63 2.81
C LEU A 56 10.41 31.12 2.80
N THR A 57 10.72 32.08 1.91
CA THR A 57 12.05 32.72 1.86
C THR A 57 12.42 33.46 3.15
N LYS A 58 11.44 33.90 3.94
CA LYS A 58 11.64 34.48 5.26
C LYS A 58 11.78 33.49 6.39
N GLY A 59 11.60 32.20 6.11
CA GLY A 59 11.57 31.12 7.11
C GLY A 59 10.24 31.00 7.86
N ASP A 60 9.18 31.70 7.41
CA ASP A 60 7.83 31.59 7.98
C ASP A 60 7.02 30.55 7.21
N THR A 61 7.33 29.27 7.51
CA THR A 61 6.75 28.11 6.85
C THR A 61 5.24 28.00 7.11
N ALA A 62 4.78 28.32 8.33
CA ALA A 62 3.36 28.21 8.68
C ALA A 62 2.51 29.19 7.87
N THR A 63 2.95 30.46 7.76
CA THR A 63 2.25 31.46 6.95
C THR A 63 2.34 31.13 5.45
N ALA A 64 3.45 30.52 5.00
CA ALA A 64 3.58 30.07 3.61
C ALA A 64 2.54 28.99 3.27
N ILE A 65 2.39 27.95 4.10
CA ILE A 65 1.40 26.87 3.93
C ILE A 65 -0.01 27.44 3.89
N LEU A 66 -0.38 28.34 4.83
CA LEU A 66 -1.71 28.96 4.87
C LEU A 66 -2.03 29.72 3.56
N ASN A 67 -1.05 30.41 2.99
CA ASN A 67 -1.24 31.10 1.70
C ASN A 67 -1.37 30.11 0.55
N TYR A 68 -0.60 29.04 0.53
CA TYR A 68 -0.72 27.99 -0.50
C TYR A 68 -2.08 27.30 -0.45
N GLU A 69 -2.59 26.96 0.73
CA GLU A 69 -3.93 26.39 0.92
C GLU A 69 -5.02 27.35 0.45
N THR A 70 -4.91 28.63 0.82
CA THR A 70 -5.82 29.68 0.34
C THR A 70 -5.79 29.78 -1.20
N GLY A 71 -4.60 29.64 -1.80
CA GLY A 71 -4.43 29.61 -3.25
C GLY A 71 -5.16 28.40 -3.88
N LEU A 72 -5.06 27.24 -3.27
CA LEU A 72 -5.76 26.03 -3.70
C LEU A 72 -7.28 26.17 -3.62
N GLU A 73 -7.81 26.70 -2.53
CA GLU A 73 -9.25 26.94 -2.35
C GLU A 73 -9.82 27.90 -3.39
N LYS A 74 -9.04 28.96 -3.71
CA LYS A 74 -9.45 29.98 -4.68
C LYS A 74 -9.15 29.61 -6.13
N SER A 75 -8.47 28.50 -6.37
CA SER A 75 -8.17 28.02 -7.72
C SER A 75 -9.44 27.54 -8.41
N THR A 76 -9.80 28.17 -9.51
CA THR A 76 -11.01 27.86 -10.29
C THR A 76 -10.76 26.92 -11.46
N LYS A 77 -9.50 26.66 -11.81
CA LYS A 77 -9.10 25.87 -12.97
C LYS A 77 -8.11 24.77 -12.60
N SER A 78 -8.26 23.64 -13.26
CA SER A 78 -7.24 22.58 -13.25
C SER A 78 -6.15 22.96 -14.27
N SER A 79 -5.12 23.66 -13.81
CA SER A 79 -4.06 24.19 -14.66
C SER A 79 -2.69 23.63 -14.24
N PRO A 80 -1.67 23.68 -15.11
CA PRO A 80 -0.30 23.30 -14.75
C PRO A 80 0.25 24.14 -13.56
N GLU A 81 -0.17 25.40 -13.43
CA GLU A 81 0.23 26.27 -12.32
C GLU A 81 -0.33 25.77 -10.99
N LYS A 82 -1.56 25.25 -10.96
CA LYS A 82 -2.11 24.56 -9.80
C LYS A 82 -1.30 23.29 -9.48
N GLY A 83 -0.83 22.57 -10.51
CA GLY A 83 0.08 21.45 -10.35
C GLY A 83 1.40 21.84 -9.67
N ILE A 84 2.00 22.96 -10.06
CA ILE A 84 3.22 23.50 -9.44
C ILE A 84 2.98 23.93 -7.99
N LEU A 85 1.85 24.57 -7.70
CA LEU A 85 1.46 24.94 -6.33
C LEU A 85 1.36 23.69 -5.45
N LEU A 86 0.64 22.66 -5.90
CA LEU A 86 0.49 21.38 -5.21
C LEU A 86 1.84 20.69 -5.00
N LEU A 87 2.71 20.68 -6.00
CA LEU A 87 4.05 20.10 -5.91
C LEU A 87 4.91 20.82 -4.87
N THR A 88 4.86 22.15 -4.86
CA THR A 88 5.58 22.95 -3.86
C THR A 88 5.10 22.66 -2.45
N MET A 89 3.78 22.57 -2.25
CA MET A 89 3.19 22.17 -0.97
C MET A 89 3.58 20.76 -0.57
N ALA A 90 3.51 19.81 -1.52
CA ALA A 90 3.86 18.42 -1.28
C ALA A 90 5.30 18.26 -0.82
N ASN A 91 6.25 18.93 -1.50
CA ASN A 91 7.65 18.93 -1.10
C ASN A 91 7.85 19.56 0.28
N LEU A 92 7.13 20.64 0.58
CA LEU A 92 7.21 21.30 1.89
C LEU A 92 6.66 20.41 3.01
N TYR A 93 5.53 19.74 2.81
CA TYR A 93 4.99 18.79 3.77
C TYR A 93 5.90 17.56 3.93
N TRP A 94 6.53 17.10 2.83
CA TRP A 94 7.53 16.04 2.87
C TRP A 94 8.71 16.41 3.77
N ASP A 95 9.27 17.62 3.61
CA ASP A 95 10.39 18.11 4.42
C ASP A 95 10.01 18.31 5.90
N LEU A 96 8.73 18.55 6.17
CA LEU A 96 8.15 18.63 7.52
C LEU A 96 7.75 17.25 8.09
N THR A 97 7.97 16.16 7.36
CA THR A 97 7.55 14.80 7.73
C THR A 97 6.02 14.63 7.91
N ASP A 98 5.23 15.56 7.36
CA ASP A 98 3.77 15.47 7.30
C ASP A 98 3.36 14.68 6.05
N TYR A 99 3.52 13.35 6.13
CA TYR A 99 3.32 12.46 5.00
C TYR A 99 1.87 12.36 4.53
N ALA A 100 0.89 12.59 5.41
CA ALA A 100 -0.51 12.59 5.05
C ALA A 100 -0.85 13.75 4.11
N ASN A 101 -0.45 14.97 4.47
CA ASN A 101 -0.66 16.14 3.61
C ASN A 101 0.24 16.11 2.36
N ALA A 102 1.47 15.59 2.46
CA ALA A 102 2.34 15.39 1.31
C ALA A 102 1.70 14.45 0.27
N GLY A 103 1.17 13.29 0.70
CA GLY A 103 0.49 12.32 -0.17
C GLY A 103 -0.71 12.92 -0.87
N ARG A 104 -1.58 13.62 -0.13
CA ARG A 104 -2.73 14.34 -0.70
C ARG A 104 -2.32 15.32 -1.80
N CYS A 105 -1.24 16.08 -1.59
CA CYS A 105 -0.77 17.05 -2.56
C CYS A 105 -0.08 16.38 -3.77
N TYR A 106 0.76 15.36 -3.58
CA TYR A 106 1.39 14.63 -4.69
C TYR A 106 0.37 13.92 -5.58
N SER A 107 -0.62 13.22 -5.02
CA SER A 107 -1.67 12.54 -5.78
C SER A 107 -2.47 13.51 -6.67
N GLN A 108 -2.74 14.73 -6.18
CA GLN A 108 -3.42 15.75 -6.98
C GLN A 108 -2.48 16.39 -8.02
N ALA A 109 -1.20 16.58 -7.68
CA ALA A 109 -0.22 17.20 -8.55
C ALA A 109 0.07 16.36 -9.81
N ILE A 110 0.20 15.02 -9.67
CA ILE A 110 0.51 14.10 -10.78
C ILE A 110 -0.47 14.26 -11.96
N GLY A 111 -1.75 14.50 -11.69
CA GLY A 111 -2.76 14.69 -12.73
C GLY A 111 -2.68 16.04 -13.47
N LEU A 112 -1.89 16.99 -12.98
CA LEU A 112 -1.81 18.36 -13.49
C LEU A 112 -0.43 18.74 -14.03
N ILE A 113 0.62 18.00 -13.62
CA ILE A 113 2.00 18.22 -14.07
C ILE A 113 2.24 17.48 -15.38
N ASP A 114 3.02 18.10 -16.27
CA ASP A 114 3.42 17.46 -17.52
C ASP A 114 4.39 16.30 -17.26
N ASN A 115 4.25 15.21 -18.02
CA ASN A 115 5.13 14.03 -17.92
C ASN A 115 6.62 14.36 -18.18
N ASP A 116 6.88 15.43 -18.93
CA ASP A 116 8.23 15.91 -19.22
C ASP A 116 8.83 16.77 -18.09
N HIS A 117 8.09 17.00 -17.00
CA HIS A 117 8.59 17.77 -15.86
C HIS A 117 9.74 17.03 -15.16
N LYS A 118 10.81 17.76 -14.81
CA LYS A 118 12.05 17.19 -14.25
C LYS A 118 11.85 16.34 -12.99
N GLU A 119 10.83 16.65 -12.20
CA GLU A 119 10.54 15.97 -10.93
C GLU A 119 9.45 14.91 -11.07
N TYR A 120 8.89 14.70 -12.26
CA TYR A 120 7.74 13.82 -12.46
C TYR A 120 7.96 12.42 -11.91
N ASP A 121 9.09 11.79 -12.23
CA ASP A 121 9.42 10.43 -11.77
C ASP A 121 9.58 10.36 -10.24
N VAL A 122 10.19 11.39 -9.64
CA VAL A 122 10.37 11.48 -8.18
C VAL A 122 9.01 11.67 -7.48
N VAL A 123 8.17 12.55 -8.03
CA VAL A 123 6.82 12.82 -7.52
C VAL A 123 5.96 11.56 -7.60
N LYS A 124 6.02 10.85 -8.71
CA LYS A 124 5.32 9.59 -8.91
C LYS A 124 5.74 8.54 -7.89
N LEU A 125 7.07 8.35 -7.71
CA LEU A 125 7.59 7.40 -6.72
C LEU A 125 7.17 7.77 -5.29
N ARG A 126 7.25 9.07 -4.92
CA ARG A 126 6.83 9.54 -3.60
C ARG A 126 5.33 9.34 -3.39
N SER A 127 4.50 9.64 -4.40
CA SER A 127 3.07 9.40 -4.33
C SER A 127 2.74 7.92 -4.11
N GLU A 128 3.36 7.01 -4.88
CA GLU A 128 3.18 5.57 -4.74
C GLU A 128 3.53 5.08 -3.32
N VAL A 129 4.65 5.55 -2.76
CA VAL A 129 5.08 5.20 -1.39
C VAL A 129 4.11 5.74 -0.33
N LEU A 130 3.61 6.96 -0.52
CA LEU A 130 2.67 7.57 0.44
C LEU A 130 1.27 6.99 0.31
N ASP A 131 0.84 6.60 -0.88
CA ASP A 131 -0.42 5.87 -1.08
C ASP A 131 -0.39 4.50 -0.38
N GLU A 132 0.76 3.79 -0.46
CA GLU A 132 0.99 2.56 0.29
C GLU A 132 0.95 2.81 1.81
N LEU A 133 1.66 3.83 2.30
CA LEU A 133 1.69 4.19 3.73
C LEU A 133 0.32 4.58 4.27
N THR A 134 -0.46 5.31 3.47
CA THR A 134 -1.79 5.79 3.85
C THR A 134 -2.72 4.63 4.22
N ILE A 135 -2.67 3.52 3.48
CA ILE A 135 -3.46 2.31 3.77
C ILE A 135 -3.17 1.79 5.18
N TYR A 136 -1.90 1.74 5.57
CA TYR A 136 -1.51 1.23 6.89
C TYR A 136 -1.85 2.23 8.00
N THR A 137 -1.58 3.52 7.79
CA THR A 137 -1.88 4.55 8.79
C THR A 137 -3.37 4.75 9.01
N GLU A 138 -4.19 4.68 7.97
CA GLU A 138 -5.66 4.69 8.08
C GLU A 138 -6.15 3.47 8.87
N ASN A 139 -5.62 2.28 8.63
CA ASN A 139 -5.97 1.08 9.38
C ASN A 139 -5.58 1.20 10.85
N ILE A 140 -4.39 1.72 11.16
CA ILE A 140 -3.95 1.96 12.54
C ILE A 140 -4.91 2.91 13.24
N GLN A 141 -5.22 4.06 12.63
CA GLN A 141 -6.14 5.04 13.21
C GLN A 141 -7.55 4.49 13.39
N LEU A 142 -8.03 3.71 12.42
CA LEU A 142 -9.35 3.08 12.49
C LEU A 142 -9.43 2.09 13.65
N GLN A 143 -8.47 1.15 13.74
CA GLN A 143 -8.47 0.14 14.79
C GLN A 143 -8.29 0.77 16.18
N ASP A 144 -7.40 1.75 16.31
CA ASP A 144 -7.24 2.50 17.56
C ASP A 144 -8.53 3.20 17.99
N SER A 145 -9.20 3.85 17.05
CA SER A 145 -10.47 4.52 17.31
C SER A 145 -11.56 3.53 17.72
N LEU A 146 -11.67 2.39 17.02
CA LEU A 146 -12.67 1.36 17.34
C LEU A 146 -12.41 0.71 18.71
N GLN A 147 -11.15 0.39 19.03
CA GLN A 147 -10.78 -0.13 20.34
C GLN A 147 -11.01 0.88 21.45
N HIS A 148 -10.71 2.16 21.20
CA HIS A 148 -11.01 3.23 22.16
C HIS A 148 -12.52 3.36 22.41
N LEU A 149 -13.33 3.36 21.34
CA LEU A 149 -14.80 3.40 21.47
C LEU A 149 -15.35 2.22 22.26
N ALA A 150 -14.75 1.02 22.13
CA ALA A 150 -15.14 -0.16 22.90
C ALA A 150 -14.92 -0.01 24.43
N THR A 151 -14.03 0.89 24.86
CA THR A 151 -13.72 1.13 26.27
C THR A 151 -14.58 2.22 26.91
N LEU A 152 -15.33 2.99 26.12
CA LEU A 152 -16.11 4.12 26.60
C LEU A 152 -17.44 3.68 27.23
N PRO A 153 -17.95 4.42 28.25
CA PRO A 153 -19.31 4.26 28.75
C PRO A 153 -20.32 4.51 27.63
N GLU A 154 -21.44 3.79 27.66
CA GLU A 154 -22.51 3.88 26.66
C GLU A 154 -22.97 5.34 26.40
N THR A 155 -23.06 6.16 27.47
CA THR A 155 -23.46 7.57 27.37
C THR A 155 -22.49 8.44 26.59
N GLU A 156 -21.18 8.20 26.71
CA GLU A 156 -20.15 8.94 25.95
C GLU A 156 -20.07 8.44 24.53
N LEU A 157 -20.20 7.13 24.34
CA LEU A 157 -20.26 6.49 23.03
C LEU A 157 -21.42 7.03 22.20
N ASP A 158 -22.61 7.14 22.77
CA ASP A 158 -23.79 7.69 22.12
C ASP A 158 -23.56 9.14 21.64
N ILE A 159 -22.94 9.98 22.47
CA ILE A 159 -22.61 11.36 22.09
C ILE A 159 -21.66 11.41 20.89
N ILE A 160 -20.67 10.52 20.86
CA ILE A 160 -19.69 10.47 19.75
C ILE A 160 -20.37 9.97 18.47
N ILE A 161 -21.16 8.90 18.56
CA ILE A 161 -21.90 8.34 17.42
C ILE A 161 -22.88 9.37 16.86
N ASP A 162 -23.67 10.05 17.72
CA ASP A 162 -24.60 11.08 17.28
C ASP A 162 -23.88 12.21 16.54
N ARG A 163 -22.68 12.61 17.01
CA ARG A 163 -21.83 13.60 16.30
C ARG A 163 -21.36 13.10 14.92
N LEU A 164 -20.93 11.82 14.84
CA LEU A 164 -20.50 11.24 13.56
C LEU A 164 -21.66 11.17 12.56
N ILE A 165 -22.86 10.81 13.03
CA ILE A 165 -24.08 10.80 12.23
C ILE A 165 -24.41 12.23 11.74
N GLU A 166 -24.28 13.23 12.61
CA GLU A 166 -24.54 14.63 12.25
C GLU A 166 -23.52 15.14 11.22
N GLN A 167 -22.25 14.78 11.37
CA GLN A 167 -21.21 15.07 10.39
C GLN A 167 -21.48 14.40 9.04
N ALA A 168 -21.82 13.09 9.04
CA ALA A 168 -22.15 12.38 7.81
C ALA A 168 -23.37 12.99 7.08
N LYS A 169 -24.39 13.43 7.82
CA LYS A 169 -25.54 14.15 7.26
C LYS A 169 -25.14 15.50 6.67
N ALA A 170 -24.30 16.26 7.38
CA ALA A 170 -23.82 17.56 6.89
C ALA A 170 -22.96 17.42 5.63
N GLU A 171 -22.11 16.41 5.56
CA GLU A 171 -21.29 16.10 4.38
C GLU A 171 -22.16 15.70 3.18
N GLU A 172 -23.18 14.87 3.40
CA GLU A 172 -24.12 14.48 2.34
C GLU A 172 -24.94 15.68 1.85
N GLU A 173 -25.42 16.54 2.75
CA GLU A 173 -26.09 17.79 2.34
C GLU A 173 -25.17 18.72 1.58
N ALA A 174 -23.90 18.86 1.99
CA ALA A 174 -22.91 19.66 1.29
C ALA A 174 -22.64 19.07 -0.12
N ARG A 175 -22.55 17.74 -0.24
CA ARG A 175 -22.38 17.03 -1.50
C ARG A 175 -23.58 17.26 -2.45
N LEU A 176 -24.80 17.17 -1.92
CA LEU A 176 -26.02 17.41 -2.69
C LEU A 176 -26.10 18.86 -3.17
N LYS A 177 -25.81 19.82 -2.27
CA LYS A 177 -25.76 21.26 -2.66
C LYS A 177 -24.72 21.55 -3.72
N ALA A 178 -23.51 20.96 -3.59
CA ALA A 178 -22.45 21.11 -4.59
C ALA A 178 -22.86 20.51 -5.96
N ALA A 179 -23.59 19.38 -5.95
CA ALA A 179 -24.12 18.77 -7.15
C ALA A 179 -25.21 19.65 -7.81
N GLU A 180 -26.13 20.20 -7.01
CA GLU A 180 -27.17 21.12 -7.49
C GLU A 180 -26.57 22.43 -8.05
N GLU A 181 -25.53 22.98 -7.40
CA GLU A 181 -24.83 24.17 -7.90
C GLU A 181 -24.07 23.88 -9.22
N ALA A 182 -23.49 22.69 -9.35
CA ALA A 182 -22.84 22.24 -10.58
C ALA A 182 -23.86 22.08 -11.72
N GLU A 183 -25.05 21.54 -11.46
CA GLU A 183 -26.15 21.45 -12.44
C GLU A 183 -26.67 22.83 -12.84
N GLN A 184 -26.89 23.72 -11.88
CA GLN A 184 -27.36 25.11 -12.16
C GLN A 184 -26.32 25.92 -12.95
N SER A 185 -25.02 25.72 -12.69
CA SER A 185 -23.96 26.39 -13.46
C SER A 185 -23.90 25.91 -14.91
N THR A 186 -24.27 24.66 -15.15
CA THR A 186 -24.34 24.06 -16.50
C THR A 186 -25.57 24.57 -17.27
N GLU A 187 -26.70 24.82 -16.59
CA GLU A 187 -27.90 25.38 -17.22
C GLU A 187 -27.76 26.90 -17.57
N GLN A 188 -27.03 27.67 -16.76
CA GLN A 188 -26.78 29.10 -17.05
C GLN A 188 -25.73 29.31 -18.15
N GLY A 189 -24.79 28.36 -18.36
CA GLY A 189 -23.85 28.40 -19.49
C GLY A 189 -24.46 28.10 -20.86
N GLY A 190 -25.67 27.50 -20.90
CA GLY A 190 -26.33 27.07 -22.11
C GLY A 190 -27.18 28.16 -22.84
N ARG A 191 -27.26 29.41 -22.34
CA ARG A 191 -28.20 30.43 -22.86
C ARG A 191 -27.59 31.57 -23.68
N LEU A 192 -26.30 31.55 -23.97
CA LEU A 192 -25.66 32.57 -24.83
C LEU A 192 -24.87 31.89 -25.95
N GLY A 193 -25.53 31.61 -27.07
CA GLY A 193 -24.80 31.16 -28.25
C GLY A 193 -25.64 30.36 -29.26
N SER A 194 -26.86 30.85 -29.57
CA SER A 194 -27.52 30.36 -30.75
C SER A 194 -26.93 31.03 -32.00
N SER A 195 -26.07 30.31 -32.72
CA SER A 195 -25.82 30.59 -34.15
C SER A 195 -25.47 29.29 -34.86
N THR A 196 -26.46 28.77 -35.53
CA THR A 196 -26.46 27.95 -36.76
C THR A 196 -25.08 27.44 -37.25
N ASN A 197 -24.82 26.14 -37.12
CA ASN A 197 -24.56 25.37 -38.32
C ASN A 197 -24.86 23.86 -38.13
N SER A 198 -25.53 23.30 -39.10
CA SER A 198 -26.00 21.94 -39.20
C SER A 198 -24.81 20.96 -39.28
N GLY A 199 -24.67 20.08 -38.30
CA GLY A 199 -23.75 18.96 -38.32
C GLY A 199 -23.99 18.11 -37.09
N ASN A 200 -24.60 16.97 -37.26
CA ASN A 200 -25.05 15.95 -36.31
C ASN A 200 -23.97 15.50 -35.31
N ASN A 201 -23.68 16.33 -34.30
CA ASN A 201 -22.87 15.95 -33.13
C ASN A 201 -23.47 16.69 -31.92
N SER A 202 -24.22 15.97 -31.09
CA SER A 202 -24.62 16.49 -29.79
C SER A 202 -23.35 16.60 -28.95
N ASP A 203 -22.99 17.82 -28.55
CA ASP A 203 -21.78 18.12 -27.75
C ASP A 203 -21.81 17.50 -26.35
N TRP A 204 -22.89 16.86 -25.95
CA TRP A 204 -23.00 16.24 -24.64
C TRP A 204 -22.54 14.79 -24.65
N TYR A 205 -21.57 14.46 -23.79
CA TYR A 205 -20.90 13.16 -23.73
C TYR A 205 -21.87 11.97 -23.78
N PHE A 206 -22.97 11.99 -22.99
CA PHE A 206 -23.90 10.88 -22.90
C PHE A 206 -24.77 10.64 -24.17
N TYR A 207 -24.89 11.64 -25.01
CA TYR A 207 -25.61 11.50 -26.31
C TYR A 207 -24.66 11.17 -27.46
N ASN A 208 -23.34 11.22 -27.22
CA ASN A 208 -22.34 10.84 -28.21
C ASN A 208 -21.87 9.41 -27.94
N THR A 209 -22.49 8.44 -28.62
CA THR A 209 -22.19 7.02 -28.48
C THR A 209 -20.70 6.68 -28.69
N ASN A 210 -20.03 7.37 -29.61
CA ASN A 210 -18.61 7.17 -29.90
C ASN A 210 -17.71 7.63 -28.72
N LEU A 211 -18.05 8.75 -28.09
CA LEU A 211 -17.30 9.22 -26.89
C LEU A 211 -17.54 8.30 -25.70
N VAL A 212 -18.77 7.83 -25.50
CA VAL A 212 -19.11 6.86 -24.44
C VAL A 212 -18.38 5.53 -24.64
N GLU A 213 -18.35 5.00 -25.88
CA GLU A 213 -17.62 3.76 -26.18
C GLU A 213 -16.11 3.90 -26.03
N ASN A 214 -15.54 5.01 -26.47
CA ASN A 214 -14.12 5.30 -26.30
C ASN A 214 -13.77 5.48 -24.81
N GLY A 215 -14.61 6.16 -24.04
CA GLY A 215 -14.47 6.30 -22.60
C GLY A 215 -14.52 4.95 -21.87
N LYS A 216 -15.44 4.05 -22.23
CA LYS A 216 -15.53 2.69 -21.71
C LYS A 216 -14.29 1.86 -22.05
N LYS A 217 -13.78 1.96 -23.28
CA LYS A 217 -12.55 1.26 -23.71
C LYS A 217 -11.33 1.78 -22.92
N ALA A 218 -11.17 3.09 -22.81
CA ALA A 218 -10.10 3.71 -22.04
C ALA A 218 -10.18 3.31 -20.56
N PHE A 219 -11.39 3.30 -19.99
CA PHE A 219 -11.63 2.84 -18.62
C PHE A 219 -11.23 1.38 -18.45
N SER A 220 -11.67 0.49 -19.35
CA SER A 220 -11.34 -0.93 -19.28
C SER A 220 -9.83 -1.21 -19.47
N GLN A 221 -9.15 -0.41 -20.27
CA GLN A 221 -7.70 -0.52 -20.46
C GLN A 221 -6.92 -0.10 -19.18
N GLN A 222 -7.38 0.96 -18.51
CA GLN A 222 -6.68 1.52 -17.35
C GLN A 222 -7.06 0.81 -16.04
N TRP A 223 -8.33 0.36 -15.89
CA TRP A 223 -8.87 -0.12 -14.62
C TRP A 223 -9.39 -1.57 -14.67
N GLY A 224 -9.34 -2.21 -15.85
CA GLY A 224 -9.88 -3.56 -16.05
C GLY A 224 -11.41 -3.61 -16.00
N ASN A 225 -11.95 -4.82 -15.82
CA ASN A 225 -13.40 -5.09 -15.85
C ASN A 225 -13.99 -4.89 -14.43
N ARG A 226 -14.00 -3.65 -13.93
CA ARG A 226 -14.50 -3.32 -12.58
C ARG A 226 -15.99 -3.04 -12.59
N LYS A 227 -16.69 -3.54 -11.56
CA LYS A 227 -18.12 -3.25 -11.36
C LYS A 227 -18.32 -1.79 -10.94
N LEU A 228 -19.45 -1.21 -11.33
CA LEU A 228 -19.87 0.12 -10.88
C LEU A 228 -20.33 0.00 -9.41
N GLU A 229 -19.49 0.39 -8.49
CA GLU A 229 -19.74 0.38 -7.04
C GLU A 229 -18.92 1.48 -6.38
N ASP A 230 -19.33 1.92 -5.19
CA ASP A 230 -18.60 2.95 -4.44
C ASP A 230 -17.16 2.51 -4.15
N ASN A 231 -16.24 3.47 -4.19
CA ASN A 231 -14.81 3.23 -4.00
C ASN A 231 -14.15 2.25 -5.00
N TRP A 232 -14.69 2.12 -6.21
CA TRP A 232 -14.18 1.24 -7.27
C TRP A 232 -12.68 1.45 -7.61
N ARG A 233 -12.10 2.62 -7.26
CA ARG A 233 -10.68 2.95 -7.47
C ARG A 233 -9.76 2.26 -6.44
N ARG A 234 -10.28 1.88 -5.27
CA ARG A 234 -9.49 1.21 -4.24
C ARG A 234 -9.31 -0.26 -4.62
N SER A 235 -8.06 -0.70 -4.73
CA SER A 235 -7.73 -2.13 -4.98
C SER A 235 -8.01 -2.99 -3.75
N ASN A 236 -7.89 -2.42 -2.56
CA ASN A 236 -8.30 -3.05 -1.30
C ASN A 236 -9.58 -2.37 -0.80
N LYS A 237 -10.72 -2.95 -1.12
CA LYS A 237 -11.92 -2.75 -0.33
C LYS A 237 -11.64 -3.44 1.00
N THR A 238 -11.65 -2.66 2.07
CA THR A 238 -11.42 -3.11 3.45
C THR A 238 -11.95 -4.52 3.65
N VAL A 239 -11.09 -5.40 4.17
CA VAL A 239 -11.31 -6.83 4.45
C VAL A 239 -12.58 -7.10 5.29
N LEU A 240 -13.21 -6.07 5.85
CA LEU A 240 -14.50 -6.10 6.54
C LEU A 240 -15.69 -6.47 5.67
N ALA A 241 -15.66 -6.26 4.33
CA ALA A 241 -16.79 -6.61 3.45
C ALA A 241 -16.70 -8.02 2.87
N GLU A 242 -15.52 -8.61 2.77
CA GLU A 242 -15.34 -9.94 2.15
C GLU A 242 -15.43 -11.09 3.14
N SER A 243 -15.12 -10.90 4.41
CA SER A 243 -15.22 -11.96 5.43
C SER A 243 -16.68 -12.33 5.77
N TYR A 244 -17.65 -11.47 5.48
CA TYR A 244 -19.06 -11.74 5.74
C TYR A 244 -19.83 -12.30 4.53
N ASN A 245 -19.32 -12.18 3.31
CA ASN A 245 -20.02 -12.68 2.12
C ASN A 245 -19.70 -14.15 1.77
N THR A 246 -18.69 -14.76 2.37
CA THR A 246 -18.36 -16.18 2.11
C THR A 246 -19.14 -17.18 2.98
N ALA A 247 -19.89 -16.72 3.95
CA ALA A 247 -20.71 -17.59 4.82
C ALA A 247 -22.19 -17.74 4.37
N THR A 248 -22.62 -17.05 3.29
CA THR A 248 -24.06 -17.02 2.92
C THR A 248 -24.38 -17.56 1.52
N GLU A 249 -23.43 -18.17 0.81
CA GLU A 249 -23.72 -18.84 -0.49
C GLU A 249 -23.59 -20.37 -0.42
N GLN A 250 -24.28 -21.00 0.52
CA GLN A 250 -24.70 -22.40 0.37
C GLN A 250 -25.92 -22.64 1.25
N THR A 251 -27.10 -22.37 0.74
CA THR A 251 -28.23 -23.31 0.78
C THR A 251 -29.41 -22.69 0.03
N GLY A 252 -29.76 -23.31 -1.07
CA GLY A 252 -30.98 -23.02 -1.80
C GLY A 252 -32.21 -23.60 -1.09
N SER A 253 -33.31 -22.86 -1.25
CA SER A 253 -34.71 -23.34 -1.35
C SER A 253 -35.19 -24.41 -0.37
N ASP A 254 -36.00 -24.08 0.59
CA ASP A 254 -37.45 -24.34 0.62
C ASP A 254 -38.09 -24.03 1.99
N SER A 255 -39.23 -23.32 1.93
CA SER A 255 -40.43 -23.46 2.75
C SER A 255 -40.38 -23.44 4.29
N ILE A 256 -41.04 -22.41 4.81
CA ILE A 256 -41.55 -22.20 6.16
C ILE A 256 -42.47 -23.37 6.63
N PRO A 257 -42.53 -23.75 7.96
CA PRO A 257 -43.56 -23.12 8.77
C PRO A 257 -43.13 -22.71 10.19
N ALA A 258 -43.79 -21.70 10.67
CA ALA A 258 -43.84 -21.25 12.06
C ALA A 258 -44.32 -22.33 13.02
N ASP A 259 -43.66 -22.47 14.16
CA ASP A 259 -44.36 -22.45 15.48
C ASP A 259 -43.39 -22.52 16.69
N THR A 260 -43.53 -21.57 17.57
CA THR A 260 -43.62 -21.57 19.05
C THR A 260 -42.41 -21.94 19.92
N THR A 261 -42.22 -21.02 20.84
CA THR A 261 -41.80 -21.07 22.26
C THR A 261 -40.33 -21.03 22.63
N GLY A 262 -39.92 -19.84 22.99
CA GLY A 262 -39.44 -19.44 24.32
C GLY A 262 -38.20 -20.11 24.88
N ILE A 263 -37.10 -19.39 24.85
CA ILE A 263 -36.21 -19.20 26.03
C ILE A 263 -35.42 -17.91 25.73
N ALA A 264 -35.56 -16.92 26.65
CA ALA A 264 -34.79 -15.68 26.63
C ALA A 264 -33.31 -16.02 26.86
N ALA A 265 -32.49 -15.75 25.86
CA ALA A 265 -31.10 -15.47 26.04
C ALA A 265 -30.90 -14.10 25.39
N ASP A 266 -30.62 -13.14 26.23
CA ASP A 266 -30.33 -11.75 25.94
C ASP A 266 -29.00 -11.69 25.14
N THR A 267 -29.09 -11.99 23.88
CA THR A 267 -27.99 -11.76 22.90
C THR A 267 -28.56 -10.74 21.95
N MET A 268 -28.21 -9.47 22.15
CA MET A 268 -28.47 -8.41 21.19
C MET A 268 -27.87 -8.84 19.84
N SER A 269 -28.69 -9.42 18.97
CA SER A 269 -28.40 -9.55 17.59
C SER A 269 -28.45 -8.15 16.97
N ILE A 270 -27.32 -7.47 16.89
CA ILE A 270 -27.21 -6.20 16.20
C ILE A 270 -27.53 -6.49 14.73
N ALA A 271 -28.65 -5.97 14.25
CA ALA A 271 -29.02 -6.06 12.85
C ALA A 271 -27.94 -5.34 12.02
N ILE A 272 -27.35 -6.02 11.04
CA ILE A 272 -26.35 -5.42 10.15
C ILE A 272 -27.03 -4.29 9.38
N SER A 273 -26.65 -3.05 9.68
CA SER A 273 -27.15 -1.85 9.02
C SER A 273 -26.09 -1.30 8.07
N ASN A 274 -26.47 -1.09 6.80
CA ASN A 274 -25.63 -0.43 5.81
C ASN A 274 -25.89 1.08 5.72
N ASP A 275 -26.75 1.61 6.59
CA ASP A 275 -27.12 3.03 6.60
C ASP A 275 -26.14 3.83 7.48
N PRO A 276 -25.30 4.71 6.91
CA PRO A 276 -24.34 5.53 7.66
C PRO A 276 -25.01 6.56 8.58
N PHE A 277 -26.31 6.72 8.51
CA PHE A 277 -27.10 7.61 9.37
C PHE A 277 -27.75 6.89 10.56
N SER A 278 -27.52 5.57 10.68
CA SER A 278 -28.01 4.76 11.80
C SER A 278 -26.93 4.51 12.85
N LYS A 279 -27.31 4.40 14.13
CA LYS A 279 -26.36 4.06 15.22
C LYS A 279 -25.79 2.64 15.05
N GLU A 280 -26.60 1.73 14.57
CA GLU A 280 -26.26 0.32 14.36
C GLU A 280 -25.08 0.17 13.37
N TYR A 281 -24.97 1.05 12.36
CA TYR A 281 -23.85 1.09 11.40
C TYR A 281 -22.51 1.29 12.09
N TYR A 282 -22.44 2.14 13.11
CA TYR A 282 -21.21 2.40 13.86
C TYR A 282 -20.94 1.33 14.92
N LEU A 283 -21.99 0.87 15.62
CA LEU A 283 -21.87 -0.11 16.70
C LEU A 283 -21.42 -1.49 16.21
N GLN A 284 -21.81 -1.91 15.02
CA GLN A 284 -21.42 -3.21 14.45
C GLN A 284 -19.92 -3.39 14.25
N ASN A 285 -19.17 -2.28 14.08
CA ASN A 285 -17.74 -2.29 13.82
C ASN A 285 -16.90 -2.20 15.10
N ILE A 286 -17.51 -1.95 16.25
CA ILE A 286 -16.81 -1.82 17.52
C ILE A 286 -16.52 -3.23 18.08
N PRO A 287 -15.27 -3.56 18.43
CA PRO A 287 -14.90 -4.90 18.90
C PRO A 287 -15.30 -5.13 20.37
N TYR A 288 -16.53 -5.56 20.62
CA TYR A 288 -17.02 -5.86 21.97
C TYR A 288 -16.69 -7.28 22.43
N SER A 289 -16.56 -8.23 21.51
CA SER A 289 -16.20 -9.60 21.87
C SER A 289 -14.68 -9.80 21.85
N GLU A 290 -14.20 -10.78 22.61
CA GLU A 290 -12.78 -11.17 22.64
C GLU A 290 -12.28 -11.55 21.25
N GLU A 291 -13.08 -12.25 20.45
CA GLU A 291 -12.74 -12.64 19.09
C GLU A 291 -12.61 -11.44 18.16
N GLN A 292 -13.51 -10.47 18.26
CA GLN A 292 -13.45 -9.22 17.50
C GLN A 292 -12.23 -8.39 17.90
N LEU A 293 -11.90 -8.35 19.20
CA LEU A 293 -10.72 -7.65 19.70
C LEU A 293 -9.42 -8.31 19.21
N GLN A 294 -9.35 -9.64 19.18
CA GLN A 294 -8.20 -10.36 18.63
C GLN A 294 -8.03 -10.09 17.14
N GLU A 295 -9.11 -10.07 16.36
CA GLU A 295 -9.03 -9.73 14.93
C GLU A 295 -8.63 -8.25 14.72
N SER A 296 -9.18 -7.32 15.52
CA SER A 296 -8.78 -5.91 15.51
C SER A 296 -7.28 -5.76 15.84
N ASN A 297 -6.78 -6.48 16.85
CA ASN A 297 -5.37 -6.50 17.22
C ASN A 297 -4.49 -7.06 16.09
N ARG A 298 -4.96 -8.10 15.39
CA ARG A 298 -4.25 -8.70 14.25
C ARG A 298 -4.11 -7.69 13.12
N ILE A 299 -5.20 -7.02 12.73
CA ILE A 299 -5.20 -5.99 11.69
C ILE A 299 -4.27 -4.83 12.09
N LEU A 300 -4.34 -4.39 13.35
CA LEU A 300 -3.52 -3.31 13.86
C LEU A 300 -2.03 -3.66 13.86
N THR A 301 -1.66 -4.86 14.30
CA THR A 301 -0.26 -5.30 14.33
C THR A 301 0.30 -5.53 12.93
N ASP A 302 -0.50 -6.05 11.99
CA ASP A 302 -0.14 -6.13 10.57
C ASP A 302 0.10 -4.74 9.97
N ALA A 303 -0.79 -3.79 10.24
CA ALA A 303 -0.65 -2.42 9.76
C ALA A 303 0.57 -1.71 10.35
N LEU A 304 0.82 -1.86 11.66
CA LEU A 304 2.01 -1.32 12.33
C LEU A 304 3.32 -1.89 11.77
N LEU A 305 3.36 -3.21 11.51
CA LEU A 305 4.54 -3.85 10.95
C LEU A 305 4.85 -3.30 9.55
N ASN A 306 3.84 -3.26 8.68
CA ASN A 306 3.99 -2.80 7.30
C ASN A 306 4.30 -1.29 7.23
N ALA A 307 3.63 -0.46 8.05
CA ALA A 307 3.97 0.96 8.16
C ALA A 307 5.42 1.17 8.60
N GLY A 308 5.87 0.42 9.61
CA GLY A 308 7.26 0.44 10.09
C GLY A 308 8.26 0.06 9.00
N ILE A 309 7.96 -0.93 8.16
CA ILE A 309 8.79 -1.34 7.02
C ILE A 309 8.86 -0.21 5.97
N VAL A 310 7.73 0.42 5.64
CA VAL A 310 7.70 1.55 4.69
C VAL A 310 8.51 2.73 5.23
N TYR A 311 8.34 3.10 6.51
CA TYR A 311 9.16 4.13 7.16
C TYR A 311 10.65 3.83 7.09
N LYS A 312 11.04 2.58 7.39
CA LYS A 312 12.43 2.14 7.41
C LYS A 312 13.05 2.08 6.01
N ASP A 313 12.40 1.40 5.06
CA ASP A 313 13.01 1.00 3.78
C ASP A 313 12.76 1.99 2.65
N ARG A 314 11.62 2.74 2.69
CA ARG A 314 11.22 3.66 1.63
C ARG A 314 11.48 5.12 2.00
N LEU A 315 11.21 5.48 3.25
CA LEU A 315 11.31 6.85 3.73
C LEU A 315 12.59 7.13 4.52
N THR A 316 13.29 6.08 5.00
CA THR A 316 14.45 6.18 5.91
C THR A 316 14.17 6.94 7.21
N GLU A 317 12.89 6.96 7.63
CA GLU A 317 12.41 7.58 8.86
C GLU A 317 12.49 6.59 10.03
N TYR A 318 13.69 6.38 10.52
CA TYR A 318 13.96 5.37 11.54
C TYR A 318 13.25 5.62 12.87
N ALA A 319 12.99 6.88 13.24
CA ALA A 319 12.27 7.21 14.46
C ALA A 319 10.81 6.74 14.42
N MET A 320 10.11 6.97 13.30
CA MET A 320 8.73 6.52 13.10
C MET A 320 8.65 4.99 12.98
N ALA A 321 9.64 4.39 12.30
CA ALA A 321 9.76 2.93 12.23
C ALA A 321 9.97 2.31 13.61
N GLU A 322 10.87 2.89 14.43
CA GLU A 322 11.15 2.46 15.81
C GLU A 322 9.87 2.51 16.68
N GLU A 323 9.10 3.59 16.58
CA GLU A 323 7.84 3.74 17.30
C GLU A 323 6.83 2.65 16.91
N SER A 324 6.64 2.42 15.59
CA SER A 324 5.72 1.41 15.08
C SER A 324 6.08 0.00 15.54
N PHE A 325 7.33 -0.41 15.42
CA PHE A 325 7.78 -1.73 15.85
C PHE A 325 7.77 -1.89 17.38
N ASN A 326 8.19 -0.87 18.13
CA ASN A 326 8.14 -0.91 19.59
C ASN A 326 6.71 -0.98 20.12
N ARG A 327 5.73 -0.38 19.43
CA ARG A 327 4.33 -0.51 19.79
C ARG A 327 3.85 -1.95 19.69
N ILE A 328 4.24 -2.69 18.63
CA ILE A 328 3.92 -4.13 18.51
C ILE A 328 4.51 -4.89 19.70
N ILE A 329 5.80 -4.73 19.97
CA ILE A 329 6.53 -5.49 20.97
C ILE A 329 6.02 -5.22 22.39
N ASN A 330 5.66 -3.97 22.70
CA ASN A 330 5.28 -3.58 24.06
C ASN A 330 3.79 -3.79 24.34
N SER A 331 2.92 -3.52 23.35
CA SER A 331 1.47 -3.59 23.53
C SER A 331 0.88 -4.94 23.10
N TYR A 332 1.55 -5.65 22.18
CA TYR A 332 1.06 -6.91 21.59
C TYR A 332 2.17 -7.98 21.55
N PRO A 333 2.79 -8.34 22.71
CA PRO A 333 3.94 -9.25 22.74
C PRO A 333 3.63 -10.66 22.23
N ASP A 334 2.38 -11.08 22.31
CA ASP A 334 1.90 -12.40 21.87
C ASP A 334 1.43 -12.40 20.41
N ALA A 335 1.52 -11.26 19.71
CA ALA A 335 1.14 -11.18 18.30
C ALA A 335 2.09 -12.00 17.42
N THR A 336 1.55 -12.57 16.36
CA THR A 336 2.33 -13.34 15.37
C THR A 336 3.39 -12.48 14.69
N GLN A 337 3.20 -11.17 14.65
CA GLN A 337 4.12 -10.17 14.07
C GLN A 337 5.25 -9.73 15.02
N ALA A 338 5.21 -10.13 16.30
CA ALA A 338 6.23 -9.71 17.26
C ALA A 338 7.66 -10.16 16.89
N PRO A 339 7.90 -11.42 16.44
CA PRO A 339 9.22 -11.82 15.95
C PRO A 339 9.72 -10.99 14.76
N ASP A 340 8.82 -10.68 13.82
CA ASP A 340 9.14 -9.85 12.66
C ASP A 340 9.49 -8.42 13.08
N ALA A 341 8.76 -7.83 14.03
CA ALA A 341 9.05 -6.50 14.57
C ALA A 341 10.46 -6.45 15.24
N TYR A 342 10.83 -7.46 16.03
CA TYR A 342 12.19 -7.56 16.59
C TYR A 342 13.25 -7.69 15.50
N TYR A 343 12.99 -8.48 14.47
CA TYR A 343 13.90 -8.66 13.35
C TYR A 343 14.10 -7.35 12.58
N GLN A 344 13.02 -6.64 12.28
CA GLN A 344 13.08 -5.34 11.60
C GLN A 344 13.81 -4.27 12.42
N LEU A 345 13.60 -4.24 13.76
CA LEU A 345 14.36 -3.39 14.66
C LEU A 345 15.85 -3.72 14.65
N TYR A 346 16.21 -5.01 14.70
CA TYR A 346 17.60 -5.43 14.62
C TYR A 346 18.28 -4.94 13.33
N LEU A 347 17.64 -5.13 12.19
CA LEU A 347 18.13 -4.65 10.89
C LEU A 347 18.27 -3.12 10.89
N MET A 348 17.23 -2.43 11.34
CA MET A 348 17.18 -0.96 11.39
C MET A 348 18.31 -0.39 12.27
N TYR A 349 18.48 -0.90 13.51
CA TYR A 349 19.53 -0.43 14.40
C TYR A 349 20.93 -0.74 13.87
N SER A 350 21.08 -1.85 13.12
CA SER A 350 22.35 -2.17 12.44
C SER A 350 22.66 -1.18 11.31
N LEU A 351 21.64 -0.63 10.62
CA LEU A 351 21.79 0.40 9.60
C LEU A 351 21.97 1.80 10.19
N TRP A 352 21.34 2.04 11.36
CA TRP A 352 21.35 3.33 12.06
C TRP A 352 22.58 3.51 12.96
N ASP A 353 23.53 2.59 12.90
CA ASP A 353 24.78 2.59 13.69
C ASP A 353 24.55 2.53 15.22
N ARG A 354 23.41 1.94 15.65
CA ARG A 354 23.01 1.73 17.05
C ARG A 354 23.26 0.27 17.46
N ALA A 355 24.52 -0.16 17.45
CA ALA A 355 24.92 -1.56 17.69
C ALA A 355 24.42 -2.13 19.03
N ALA A 356 24.42 -1.33 20.11
CA ALA A 356 23.95 -1.77 21.42
C ALA A 356 22.46 -2.13 21.44
N ASP A 357 21.64 -1.36 20.72
CA ASP A 357 20.21 -1.62 20.60
C ASP A 357 19.94 -2.83 19.71
N ALA A 358 20.71 -3.00 18.63
CA ALA A 358 20.67 -4.19 17.80
C ALA A 358 20.97 -5.46 18.62
N ASP A 359 22.04 -5.47 19.41
CA ASP A 359 22.40 -6.59 20.29
C ASP A 359 21.33 -6.85 21.35
N SER A 360 20.70 -5.81 21.88
CA SER A 360 19.56 -5.92 22.80
C SER A 360 18.37 -6.63 22.14
N CYS A 361 17.99 -6.21 20.91
CA CYS A 361 16.93 -6.86 20.15
C CYS A 361 17.24 -8.33 19.86
N LYS A 362 18.45 -8.63 19.40
CA LYS A 362 18.93 -10.00 19.17
C LYS A 362 18.84 -10.87 20.43
N SER A 363 19.28 -10.35 21.57
CA SER A 363 19.24 -11.05 22.85
C SER A 363 17.82 -11.31 23.35
N ARG A 364 16.90 -10.33 23.17
CA ARG A 364 15.49 -10.49 23.51
C ARG A 364 14.81 -11.52 22.61
N MET A 365 15.05 -11.44 21.31
CA MET A 365 14.49 -12.36 20.33
C MET A 365 14.95 -13.80 20.56
N SER A 366 16.24 -14.01 20.87
CA SER A 366 16.80 -15.33 21.20
C SER A 366 16.16 -15.95 22.44
N ARG A 367 15.74 -15.12 23.40
CA ARG A 367 15.11 -15.59 24.63
C ARG A 367 13.61 -15.86 24.47
N LEU A 368 12.91 -15.00 23.71
CA LEU A 368 11.45 -15.06 23.57
C LEU A 368 11.01 -16.02 22.46
N PHE A 369 11.77 -16.08 21.37
CA PHE A 369 11.43 -16.85 20.16
C PHE A 369 12.61 -17.69 19.68
N PRO A 370 13.14 -18.64 20.50
CA PRO A 370 14.37 -19.38 20.16
C PRO A 370 14.25 -20.23 18.90
N ASP A 371 13.07 -20.78 18.61
CA ASP A 371 12.80 -21.68 17.48
C ASP A 371 12.36 -20.95 16.21
N ASN A 372 12.21 -19.63 16.27
CA ASN A 372 11.78 -18.85 15.11
C ASN A 372 12.91 -18.78 14.06
N PRO A 373 12.62 -19.02 12.76
CA PRO A 373 13.63 -18.98 11.69
C PRO A 373 14.40 -17.64 11.62
N LEU A 374 13.73 -16.52 11.90
CA LEU A 374 14.37 -15.19 11.93
C LEU A 374 15.39 -15.11 13.06
N THR A 375 15.08 -15.67 14.25
CA THR A 375 16.00 -15.73 15.37
C THR A 375 17.25 -16.54 15.02
N ILE A 376 17.05 -17.72 14.45
CA ILE A 376 18.16 -18.59 14.01
C ILE A 376 19.04 -17.84 13.01
N THR A 377 18.44 -17.08 12.11
CA THR A 377 19.14 -16.31 11.08
C THR A 377 20.00 -15.21 11.68
N ILE A 378 19.46 -14.36 12.56
CA ILE A 378 20.23 -13.25 13.15
C ILE A 378 21.25 -13.71 14.20
N CYS A 379 21.03 -14.88 14.81
CA CYS A 379 21.97 -15.47 15.74
C CYS A 379 23.13 -16.19 15.05
N ASN A 380 23.01 -16.46 13.75
CA ASN A 380 24.12 -17.03 12.98
C ASN A 380 25.32 -16.06 12.98
N PRO A 381 26.51 -16.48 13.42
CA PRO A 381 27.68 -15.63 13.43
C PRO A 381 28.07 -15.11 12.04
N ASP A 382 27.70 -15.84 10.99
CA ASP A 382 27.96 -15.47 9.60
C ASP A 382 26.86 -14.57 8.99
N PHE A 383 25.89 -14.07 9.78
CA PHE A 383 24.71 -13.34 9.29
C PHE A 383 25.07 -12.13 8.42
N ILE A 384 26.00 -11.26 8.91
CA ILE A 384 26.41 -10.03 8.21
C ILE A 384 27.10 -10.41 6.89
N GLU A 385 27.96 -11.44 6.91
CA GLU A 385 28.65 -11.91 5.72
C GLU A 385 27.68 -12.57 4.73
N ASN A 386 26.69 -13.31 5.24
CA ASN A 386 25.64 -13.91 4.44
C ASN A 386 24.69 -12.85 3.84
N ALA A 387 24.37 -11.80 4.56
CA ALA A 387 23.57 -10.69 4.05
C ALA A 387 24.26 -9.98 2.86
N LYS A 388 25.59 -9.84 2.94
CA LYS A 388 26.38 -9.17 1.90
C LYS A 388 26.72 -10.05 0.68
N TYR A 389 27.05 -11.32 0.93
CA TYR A 389 27.56 -12.24 -0.10
C TYR A 389 26.77 -13.55 -0.20
N GLY A 390 25.76 -13.74 0.67
CA GLY A 390 25.09 -15.02 0.87
C GLY A 390 24.46 -15.59 -0.41
N LYS A 391 23.87 -14.74 -1.23
CA LYS A 391 23.27 -15.18 -2.50
C LYS A 391 24.29 -15.89 -3.38
N HIS A 392 25.46 -15.30 -3.60
CA HIS A 392 26.50 -15.91 -4.44
C HIS A 392 27.10 -17.18 -3.80
N ARG A 393 27.20 -17.22 -2.48
CA ARG A 393 27.69 -18.41 -1.76
C ARG A 393 26.68 -19.52 -1.75
N GLU A 394 25.39 -19.19 -1.56
CA GLU A 394 24.30 -20.15 -1.65
C GLU A 394 24.16 -20.70 -3.07
N ASP A 395 24.23 -19.86 -4.09
CA ASP A 395 24.24 -20.26 -5.51
C ASP A 395 25.39 -21.26 -5.79
N SER A 396 26.60 -20.96 -5.29
CA SER A 396 27.77 -21.81 -5.45
C SER A 396 27.60 -23.15 -4.71
N LEU A 397 27.09 -23.10 -3.46
CA LEU A 397 26.82 -24.30 -2.66
C LEU A 397 25.76 -25.18 -3.33
N TYR A 398 24.71 -24.57 -3.87
CA TYR A 398 23.67 -25.30 -4.59
C TYR A 398 24.20 -25.93 -5.87
N ALA A 399 24.98 -25.20 -6.65
CA ALA A 399 25.60 -25.70 -7.87
C ALA A 399 26.55 -26.89 -7.61
N GLU A 400 27.35 -26.82 -6.53
CA GLU A 400 28.19 -27.94 -6.07
C GLU A 400 27.34 -29.14 -5.64
N THR A 401 26.29 -28.91 -4.85
CA THR A 401 25.40 -29.96 -4.34
C THR A 401 24.66 -30.64 -5.50
N TYR A 402 24.20 -29.88 -6.47
CA TYR A 402 23.51 -30.43 -7.64
C TYR A 402 24.44 -31.27 -8.51
N ARG A 403 25.71 -30.86 -8.68
CA ARG A 403 26.72 -31.67 -9.37
C ARG A 403 26.99 -32.95 -8.61
N ALA A 404 27.19 -32.88 -7.30
CA ALA A 404 27.36 -34.07 -6.46
C ALA A 404 26.17 -35.04 -6.56
N TYR A 405 24.95 -34.50 -6.66
CA TYR A 405 23.77 -35.31 -6.88
C TYR A 405 23.78 -36.05 -8.24
N LEU A 406 24.22 -35.34 -9.31
CA LEU A 406 24.37 -35.96 -10.64
C LEU A 406 25.50 -37.02 -10.68
N ASP A 407 26.55 -36.83 -9.91
CA ASP A 407 27.70 -37.71 -9.77
C ASP A 407 27.41 -38.85 -8.76
N GLU A 408 26.19 -38.95 -8.20
CA GLU A 408 25.75 -39.94 -7.21
C GLU A 408 26.54 -39.89 -5.89
N ASP A 409 27.23 -38.75 -5.57
CA ASP A 409 27.91 -38.55 -4.29
C ASP A 409 26.91 -38.06 -3.22
N PHE A 410 26.09 -38.95 -2.74
CA PHE A 410 25.00 -38.68 -1.79
C PHE A 410 25.51 -38.25 -0.41
N ASP A 411 26.72 -38.61 -0.02
CA ASP A 411 27.32 -38.19 1.24
C ASP A 411 27.62 -36.66 1.20
N LEU A 412 28.16 -36.18 0.09
CA LEU A 412 28.40 -34.78 -0.11
C LEU A 412 27.09 -33.99 -0.23
N VAL A 413 26.10 -34.52 -0.93
CA VAL A 413 24.73 -33.92 -1.01
C VAL A 413 24.13 -33.75 0.38
N LYS A 414 24.15 -34.80 1.20
CA LYS A 414 23.62 -34.77 2.58
C LYS A 414 24.35 -33.72 3.45
N LYS A 415 25.67 -33.69 3.36
CA LYS A 415 26.49 -32.71 4.06
C LYS A 415 26.14 -31.28 3.65
N ASN A 416 26.02 -31.00 2.36
CA ASN A 416 25.72 -29.68 1.83
C ASN A 416 24.27 -29.26 2.11
N CYS A 417 23.30 -30.18 2.09
CA CYS A 417 21.93 -29.92 2.51
C CYS A 417 21.84 -29.50 4.00
N ASN A 418 22.61 -30.17 4.88
CA ASN A 418 22.71 -29.82 6.28
C ASN A 418 23.40 -28.45 6.47
N LEU A 419 24.47 -28.20 5.70
CA LEU A 419 25.16 -26.92 5.71
C LEU A 419 24.24 -25.77 5.27
N SER A 420 23.42 -25.99 4.20
CA SER A 420 22.41 -25.03 3.77
C SER A 420 21.39 -24.75 4.88
N ALA A 421 20.92 -25.79 5.59
CA ALA A 421 19.99 -25.61 6.71
C ALA A 421 20.57 -24.75 7.85
N GLN A 422 21.86 -24.89 8.12
CA GLN A 422 22.53 -24.16 9.19
C GLN A 422 22.91 -22.73 8.78
N LYS A 423 23.45 -22.54 7.56
CA LYS A 423 23.99 -21.24 7.13
C LYS A 423 22.97 -20.36 6.42
N TYR A 424 22.01 -20.97 5.70
CA TYR A 424 21.03 -20.27 4.85
C TYR A 424 19.60 -20.75 5.11
N PRO A 425 19.08 -20.68 6.37
CA PRO A 425 17.75 -21.19 6.72
C PRO A 425 16.63 -20.48 5.96
N LEU A 426 16.81 -19.21 5.55
CA LEU A 426 15.92 -18.42 4.74
C LEU A 426 16.46 -18.17 3.32
N GLY A 427 17.38 -19.00 2.86
CA GLY A 427 18.03 -18.86 1.56
C GLY A 427 17.06 -19.09 0.39
N ALA A 428 17.33 -18.45 -0.73
CA ALA A 428 16.52 -18.55 -1.96
C ALA A 428 16.45 -19.99 -2.52
N HIS A 429 17.51 -20.81 -2.27
CA HIS A 429 17.59 -22.18 -2.73
C HIS A 429 17.15 -23.20 -1.68
N ARG A 430 16.64 -22.78 -0.53
CA ARG A 430 16.28 -23.71 0.56
C ARG A 430 15.27 -24.77 0.12
N ALA A 431 14.24 -24.40 -0.64
CA ALA A 431 13.28 -25.33 -1.22
C ALA A 431 13.93 -26.36 -2.14
N LYS A 432 14.93 -25.95 -2.93
CA LYS A 432 15.68 -26.81 -3.85
C LYS A 432 16.55 -27.82 -3.09
N PHE A 433 17.21 -27.42 -2.01
CA PHE A 433 17.97 -28.32 -1.14
C PHE A 433 17.07 -29.35 -0.46
N LEU A 434 15.89 -28.93 0.03
CA LEU A 434 14.89 -29.86 0.59
C LEU A 434 14.42 -30.86 -0.45
N PHE A 435 14.23 -30.44 -1.69
CA PHE A 435 13.84 -31.31 -2.77
C PHE A 435 14.92 -32.35 -3.12
N LEU A 436 16.20 -31.98 -3.14
CA LEU A 436 17.32 -32.92 -3.30
C LEU A 436 17.38 -33.91 -2.14
N GLN A 437 17.17 -33.44 -0.90
CA GLN A 437 17.11 -34.29 0.28
C GLN A 437 15.93 -35.29 0.19
N ALA A 438 14.77 -34.87 -0.26
CA ALA A 438 13.63 -35.74 -0.51
C ALA A 438 13.97 -36.79 -1.54
N SER A 439 14.61 -36.40 -2.66
CA SER A 439 14.99 -37.33 -3.74
C SER A 439 15.91 -38.43 -3.26
N MET A 440 16.80 -38.19 -2.30
CA MET A 440 17.65 -39.21 -1.68
C MET A 440 16.83 -40.23 -0.87
N LEU A 441 15.82 -39.75 -0.09
CA LEU A 441 14.94 -40.67 0.67
C LEU A 441 14.15 -41.58 -0.25
N LEU A 442 13.79 -41.11 -1.44
CA LEU A 442 13.14 -41.96 -2.43
C LEU A 442 14.04 -43.07 -2.95
N GLN A 443 15.34 -42.84 -3.10
CA GLN A 443 16.31 -43.87 -3.47
C GLN A 443 16.51 -44.89 -2.35
N ASP A 444 16.45 -44.49 -1.09
CA ASP A 444 16.48 -45.34 0.08
C ASP A 444 15.14 -46.10 0.30
N ASN A 445 14.17 -45.97 -0.61
CA ASN A 445 12.81 -46.47 -0.52
C ASN A 445 11.99 -45.94 0.68
N ASP A 446 12.38 -44.84 1.29
CA ASP A 446 11.60 -44.14 2.30
C ASP A 446 10.58 -43.17 1.66
N THR A 447 9.49 -43.79 1.17
CA THR A 447 8.39 -43.03 0.53
C THR A 447 7.63 -42.15 1.51
N ALA A 448 7.60 -42.51 2.80
CA ALA A 448 6.91 -41.72 3.83
C ALA A 448 7.69 -40.43 4.15
N GLY A 449 9.01 -40.56 4.34
CA GLY A 449 9.90 -39.43 4.53
C GLY A 449 9.92 -38.51 3.31
N PHE A 450 9.96 -39.07 2.12
CA PHE A 450 9.85 -38.30 0.86
C PHE A 450 8.59 -37.45 0.80
N LEU A 451 7.40 -38.04 1.02
CA LEU A 451 6.13 -37.32 1.01
C LEU A 451 6.03 -36.24 2.11
N SER A 452 6.63 -36.50 3.28
CA SER A 452 6.67 -35.54 4.37
C SER A 452 7.42 -34.26 3.94
N ILE A 453 8.62 -34.41 3.37
CA ILE A 453 9.41 -33.26 2.90
C ILE A 453 8.72 -32.53 1.75
N LEU A 454 8.06 -33.23 0.82
CA LEU A 454 7.31 -32.56 -0.25
C LEU A 454 6.17 -31.70 0.30
N LYS A 455 5.44 -32.19 1.32
CA LYS A 455 4.40 -31.39 1.99
C LYS A 455 4.98 -30.17 2.70
N ASP A 456 6.13 -30.32 3.35
CA ASP A 456 6.83 -29.22 3.99
C ASP A 456 7.26 -28.15 2.97
N ILE A 457 7.74 -28.55 1.79
CA ILE A 457 8.08 -27.62 0.71
C ILE A 457 6.84 -26.85 0.25
N VAL A 458 5.72 -27.54 0.00
CA VAL A 458 4.47 -26.88 -0.45
C VAL A 458 3.92 -25.91 0.60
N SER A 459 4.01 -26.28 1.88
CA SER A 459 3.48 -25.46 2.97
C SER A 459 4.34 -24.23 3.27
N ASN A 460 5.67 -24.39 3.28
CA ASN A 460 6.59 -23.35 3.72
C ASN A 460 7.12 -22.46 2.58
N TYR A 461 7.01 -22.90 1.33
CA TYR A 461 7.55 -22.18 0.15
C TYR A 461 6.53 -22.11 -1.00
N PRO A 462 5.29 -21.63 -0.79
CA PRO A 462 4.19 -21.74 -1.76
C PRO A 462 4.47 -21.04 -3.10
N GLU A 463 5.25 -19.98 -3.08
CA GLU A 463 5.58 -19.18 -4.29
C GLU A 463 6.79 -19.72 -5.08
N ASN A 464 7.47 -20.73 -4.55
CA ASN A 464 8.65 -21.28 -5.22
C ASN A 464 8.25 -22.25 -6.34
N GLU A 465 8.93 -22.20 -7.48
CA GLU A 465 8.68 -23.11 -8.62
C GLU A 465 8.75 -24.61 -8.22
N ILE A 466 9.63 -24.94 -7.28
CA ILE A 466 9.77 -26.30 -6.74
C ILE A 466 8.51 -26.76 -6.00
N SER A 467 7.76 -25.85 -5.38
CA SER A 467 6.54 -26.20 -4.63
C SER A 467 5.44 -26.70 -5.55
N GLN A 468 5.31 -26.13 -6.74
CA GLN A 468 4.36 -26.62 -7.75
C GLN A 468 4.71 -28.07 -8.17
N LEU A 469 6.01 -28.31 -8.43
CA LEU A 469 6.50 -29.63 -8.78
C LEU A 469 6.29 -30.63 -7.63
N ALA A 470 6.65 -30.24 -6.39
CA ALA A 470 6.48 -31.07 -5.19
C ALA A 470 5.00 -31.42 -4.96
N GLY A 471 4.08 -30.47 -5.18
CA GLY A 471 2.64 -30.67 -5.07
C GLY A 471 2.12 -31.69 -6.10
N LEU A 472 2.54 -31.57 -7.36
CA LEU A 472 2.16 -32.49 -8.43
C LEU A 472 2.66 -33.94 -8.16
N ILE A 473 3.90 -34.06 -7.66
CA ILE A 473 4.47 -35.36 -7.31
C ILE A 473 3.73 -36.00 -6.12
N ALA A 474 3.48 -35.22 -5.06
CA ALA A 474 2.77 -35.67 -3.88
C ALA A 474 1.35 -36.11 -4.22
N GLN A 475 0.64 -35.41 -5.09
CA GLN A 475 -0.67 -35.79 -5.57
C GLN A 475 -0.62 -37.08 -6.44
N GLY A 476 0.33 -37.16 -7.37
CA GLY A 476 0.50 -38.34 -8.21
C GLY A 476 0.75 -39.63 -7.42
N MET A 477 1.52 -39.51 -6.33
CA MET A 477 1.77 -40.68 -5.43
C MET A 477 0.53 -41.04 -4.61
N GLN A 478 -0.27 -40.08 -4.16
CA GLN A 478 -1.54 -40.35 -3.48
C GLN A 478 -2.54 -41.03 -4.40
N ASP A 479 -2.52 -40.71 -5.68
CA ASP A 479 -3.37 -41.36 -6.72
C ASP A 479 -2.86 -42.73 -7.16
N GLY A 480 -1.84 -43.29 -6.51
CA GLY A 480 -1.27 -44.61 -6.79
C GLY A 480 -0.44 -44.71 -8.07
N LYS A 481 0.00 -43.56 -8.62
CA LYS A 481 0.92 -43.51 -9.76
C LYS A 481 2.35 -43.73 -9.28
N LEU A 482 2.97 -44.87 -9.64
CA LEU A 482 4.39 -45.11 -9.35
C LEU A 482 5.27 -44.13 -10.15
N LEU A 483 6.10 -43.37 -9.43
CA LEU A 483 7.16 -42.57 -10.04
C LEU A 483 8.30 -43.54 -10.46
N GLN A 484 8.57 -43.60 -11.75
CA GLN A 484 9.79 -44.26 -12.23
C GLN A 484 10.97 -43.32 -12.07
N THR A 485 11.96 -43.70 -11.27
CA THR A 485 13.16 -42.90 -10.93
C THR A 485 13.95 -42.40 -12.13
N THR A 486 13.86 -43.05 -13.27
CA THR A 486 14.53 -42.68 -14.52
C THR A 486 13.93 -41.49 -15.24
N SER A 487 12.76 -40.98 -14.86
CA SER A 487 12.11 -39.85 -15.52
C SER A 487 12.42 -38.46 -14.84
N PHE A 488 13.06 -38.50 -13.68
CA PHE A 488 13.31 -37.23 -12.93
C PHE A 488 14.46 -36.41 -13.51
N SER A 489 15.56 -37.07 -13.95
CA SER A 489 16.66 -36.39 -14.62
C SER A 489 16.24 -35.76 -15.97
N SER A 490 15.35 -36.40 -16.70
CA SER A 490 14.92 -35.92 -18.02
C SER A 490 14.06 -34.65 -17.99
N ILE A 491 13.28 -34.43 -16.92
CA ILE A 491 12.45 -33.21 -16.80
C ILE A 491 13.32 -31.97 -16.56
N TRP A 492 14.39 -32.10 -15.77
CA TRP A 492 15.35 -31.01 -15.55
C TRP A 492 16.23 -30.76 -16.78
N ASP A 493 16.64 -31.80 -17.48
CA ASP A 493 17.44 -31.67 -18.71
C ASP A 493 16.65 -31.03 -19.86
N ILE A 494 15.34 -31.31 -19.97
CA ILE A 494 14.48 -30.67 -20.98
C ILE A 494 14.34 -29.16 -20.71
N ARG A 495 14.21 -28.77 -19.44
CA ARG A 495 14.08 -27.32 -19.08
C ARG A 495 15.39 -26.56 -19.26
N ASN A 496 16.54 -27.16 -18.98
CA ASN A 496 17.86 -26.57 -19.22
C ASN A 496 18.17 -26.46 -20.71
N THR A 497 17.76 -27.43 -21.51
CA THR A 497 17.91 -27.37 -22.98
C THR A 497 16.97 -26.34 -23.62
N GLU A 498 15.78 -26.08 -23.07
CA GLU A 498 14.88 -25.03 -23.53
C GLU A 498 15.41 -23.62 -23.17
N SER A 499 16.09 -23.45 -22.02
CA SER A 499 16.72 -22.17 -21.65
C SER A 499 17.99 -21.84 -22.46
N GLU A 500 18.70 -22.84 -22.96
CA GLU A 500 19.85 -22.66 -23.86
C GLU A 500 19.43 -22.38 -25.31
N THR A 501 18.22 -22.74 -25.73
CA THR A 501 17.68 -22.50 -27.08
C THR A 501 16.97 -21.16 -27.26
N ILE A 502 16.67 -20.41 -26.18
CA ILE A 502 16.25 -19.00 -26.28
C ILE A 502 17.54 -18.16 -26.45
N GLY A 503 18.05 -18.18 -27.67
CA GLY A 503 19.24 -17.46 -28.05
C GLY A 503 19.13 -15.97 -27.75
N MET A 504 20.18 -15.43 -27.13
CA MET A 504 20.41 -13.99 -27.11
C MET A 504 20.41 -13.45 -28.55
N PRO A 505 19.69 -12.35 -28.83
CA PRO A 505 19.76 -11.73 -30.13
C PRO A 505 21.17 -11.17 -30.34
N ASP A 506 21.73 -11.41 -31.55
CA ASP A 506 23.05 -11.06 -32.04
C ASP A 506 23.37 -9.54 -32.14
N SER A 507 22.80 -8.70 -31.27
CA SER A 507 22.96 -7.24 -31.33
C SER A 507 23.82 -6.62 -30.20
N LEU A 508 24.62 -7.45 -29.50
CA LEU A 508 25.63 -6.95 -28.56
C LEU A 508 26.94 -7.73 -28.75
N LYS A 509 27.54 -7.55 -29.91
CA LYS A 509 29.00 -7.71 -30.17
C LYS A 509 29.60 -6.34 -30.41
#